data_8a7b9145fc1b4a456e1eb8ba1b947fce
#
_entry.id   8a7b9145fc1b4a456e1eb8ba1b947fce
#
_cell.length_a   1.000
_cell.length_b   1.000
_cell.length_c   1.000
_cell.angle_alpha   90.00
_cell.angle_beta   90.00
_cell.angle_gamma   90.00
#
_symmetry.space_group_name_H-M   'P 1'
#
loop_
_entity.id
_entity.type
_entity.pdbx_description
1 polymer ?
#
loop_
_entity_poly.entity_id
_entity_poly.type
_entity_poly.pdbx_seq_one_letter_code
_entity_poly.pdbx_strand_id
1 'polypeptide(L)'
;MNDMNKSGRMSQLKNPFFTSNATNILMFFAGWGIWWSFFQIWLTTKQGFTGAQVGEIYSFNSAFSLIANLVYSNIQDRLGLKRNLLIFCACLQVFLGPFFTFLFVPMLHANLELGALIGSCYLTLAYLSASPMFEALTERASRRFNYQYGSARAWGSFGYAVSALLAGFVFTINPSLLFWIGSAIAVVLLLLLLFWNPVRNKETVARFENEMVRERENSKPGSRDFLNVFKVRSLWEIAIFLVFSGTFYTIFDQQMFP
;
A
#
# COMPACT_ATOMS: atom_id res chain seq x y z
N MET A 1 20.03 -1.37 -30.39
CA MET A 1 19.46 -0.80 -29.15
C MET A 1 18.43 -1.71 -28.46
N ASN A 2 17.76 -2.63 -29.19
CA ASN A 2 16.74 -3.54 -28.61
C ASN A 2 17.30 -4.74 -27.81
N ASP A 3 18.48 -5.25 -28.13
CA ASP A 3 19.02 -6.47 -27.51
C ASP A 3 19.71 -6.24 -26.18
N MET A 4 20.32 -5.06 -25.96
CA MET A 4 20.86 -4.67 -24.65
C MET A 4 19.77 -4.49 -23.60
N ASN A 5 18.56 -4.08 -23.99
CA ASN A 5 17.43 -3.88 -23.06
C ASN A 5 16.78 -5.22 -22.67
N LYS A 6 16.81 -6.23 -23.54
CA LYS A 6 16.31 -7.59 -23.23
C LYS A 6 17.24 -8.35 -22.29
N SER A 7 18.55 -8.24 -22.47
CA SER A 7 19.53 -8.89 -21.58
C SER A 7 19.49 -8.29 -20.17
N GLY A 8 19.27 -6.98 -20.04
CA GLY A 8 19.12 -6.30 -18.76
C GLY A 8 17.84 -6.69 -18.01
N ARG A 9 16.71 -6.89 -18.69
CA ARG A 9 15.46 -7.34 -18.08
C ARG A 9 15.50 -8.79 -17.59
N MET A 10 16.09 -9.70 -18.38
CA MET A 10 16.25 -11.10 -17.95
C MET A 10 17.23 -11.24 -16.77
N SER A 11 18.26 -10.38 -16.69
CA SER A 11 19.18 -10.40 -15.56
C SER A 11 18.51 -9.94 -14.25
N GLN A 12 17.55 -9.00 -14.33
CA GLN A 12 16.81 -8.54 -13.14
C GLN A 12 15.90 -9.63 -12.56
N LEU A 13 15.25 -10.45 -13.40
CA LEU A 13 14.43 -11.57 -12.94
C LEU A 13 15.22 -12.65 -12.19
N LYS A 14 16.53 -12.75 -12.44
CA LYS A 14 17.42 -13.64 -11.68
C LYS A 14 17.86 -13.08 -10.33
N ASN A 15 17.60 -11.78 -10.08
CA ASN A 15 17.94 -11.16 -8.80
C ASN A 15 16.90 -11.55 -7.74
N PRO A 16 17.27 -12.30 -6.68
CA PRO A 16 16.33 -12.76 -5.66
C PRO A 16 15.69 -11.62 -4.87
N PHE A 17 16.35 -10.47 -4.77
CA PHE A 17 15.81 -9.28 -4.11
C PHE A 17 14.73 -8.62 -4.97
N PHE A 18 14.94 -8.56 -6.27
CA PHE A 18 13.94 -8.08 -7.22
C PHE A 18 12.69 -8.96 -7.18
N THR A 19 12.84 -10.28 -7.35
CA THR A 19 11.71 -11.20 -7.40
C THR A 19 10.91 -11.21 -6.11
N SER A 20 11.57 -11.20 -4.94
CA SER A 20 10.90 -11.14 -3.65
C SER A 20 10.09 -9.85 -3.48
N ASN A 21 10.68 -8.67 -3.78
CA ASN A 21 10.00 -7.40 -3.61
C ASN A 21 8.89 -7.19 -4.66
N ALA A 22 9.11 -7.59 -5.91
CA ALA A 22 8.11 -7.56 -6.97
C ALA A 22 6.89 -8.45 -6.63
N THR A 23 7.13 -9.65 -6.11
CA THR A 23 6.05 -10.55 -5.68
C THR A 23 5.29 -10.01 -4.47
N ASN A 24 5.98 -9.44 -3.48
CA ASN A 24 5.32 -8.85 -2.31
C ASN A 24 4.43 -7.66 -2.71
N ILE A 25 4.93 -6.78 -3.58
CA ILE A 25 4.14 -5.64 -4.08
C ILE A 25 2.95 -6.12 -4.94
N LEU A 26 3.16 -7.14 -5.78
CA LEU A 26 2.09 -7.75 -6.57
C LEU A 26 0.98 -8.30 -5.66
N MET A 27 1.34 -9.11 -4.66
CA MET A 27 0.37 -9.71 -3.74
C MET A 27 -0.36 -8.66 -2.90
N PHE A 28 0.35 -7.63 -2.42
CA PHE A 28 -0.25 -6.52 -1.68
C PHE A 28 -1.32 -5.80 -2.51
N PHE A 29 -0.96 -5.37 -3.73
CA PHE A 29 -1.88 -4.64 -4.59
C PHE A 29 -2.98 -5.52 -5.18
N ALA A 30 -2.73 -6.82 -5.40
CA ALA A 30 -3.78 -7.77 -5.78
C ALA A 30 -4.79 -7.97 -4.65
N GLY A 31 -4.32 -8.15 -3.41
CA GLY A 31 -5.18 -8.26 -2.24
C GLY A 31 -5.98 -6.98 -1.95
N TRP A 32 -5.46 -5.81 -2.31
CA TRP A 32 -6.18 -4.55 -2.22
C TRP A 32 -7.18 -4.38 -3.36
N GLY A 33 -6.74 -4.59 -4.62
CA GLY A 33 -7.56 -4.37 -5.81
C GLY A 33 -8.80 -5.26 -5.88
N ILE A 34 -8.75 -6.49 -5.33
CA ILE A 34 -9.86 -7.45 -5.41
C ILE A 34 -11.13 -6.94 -4.72
N TRP A 35 -11.03 -6.15 -3.68
CA TRP A 35 -12.20 -5.63 -2.94
C TRP A 35 -12.37 -4.11 -3.08
N TRP A 36 -11.27 -3.34 -3.15
CA TRP A 36 -11.33 -1.88 -3.20
C TRP A 36 -12.00 -1.36 -4.46
N SER A 37 -11.76 -2.01 -5.61
CA SER A 37 -12.35 -1.63 -6.90
C SER A 37 -13.88 -1.63 -6.91
N PHE A 38 -14.51 -2.42 -6.04
CA PHE A 38 -15.96 -2.52 -5.93
C PHE A 38 -16.49 -2.05 -4.57
N PHE A 39 -15.64 -1.47 -3.72
CA PHE A 39 -16.01 -1.11 -2.36
C PHE A 39 -17.13 -0.07 -2.32
N GLN A 40 -17.06 0.97 -3.13
CA GLN A 40 -18.09 2.00 -3.23
C GLN A 40 -19.42 1.41 -3.75
N ILE A 41 -19.37 0.65 -4.85
CA ILE A 41 -20.53 0.00 -5.44
C ILE A 41 -21.17 -0.95 -4.43
N TRP A 42 -20.36 -1.68 -3.68
CA TRP A 42 -20.82 -2.58 -2.65
C TRP A 42 -21.53 -1.83 -1.49
N LEU A 43 -20.98 -0.72 -1.02
CA LEU A 43 -21.60 0.11 0.01
C LEU A 43 -22.96 0.64 -0.44
N THR A 44 -23.07 1.12 -1.68
CA THR A 44 -24.32 1.70 -2.20
C THR A 44 -25.33 0.63 -2.57
N THR A 45 -24.95 -0.39 -3.35
CA THR A 45 -25.91 -1.35 -3.94
C THR A 45 -26.24 -2.52 -3.02
N LYS A 46 -25.34 -2.93 -2.13
CA LYS A 46 -25.52 -4.10 -1.25
C LYS A 46 -25.79 -3.72 0.20
N GLN A 47 -25.20 -2.63 0.67
CA GLN A 47 -25.42 -2.16 2.03
C GLN A 47 -26.48 -1.05 2.12
N GLY A 48 -26.87 -0.45 0.98
CA GLY A 48 -27.93 0.54 0.89
C GLY A 48 -27.54 1.94 1.41
N PHE A 49 -26.25 2.23 1.53
CA PHE A 49 -25.79 3.55 1.96
C PHE A 49 -25.93 4.57 0.83
N THR A 50 -26.32 5.80 1.18
CA THR A 50 -26.38 6.92 0.24
C THR A 50 -25.00 7.41 -0.13
N GLY A 51 -24.86 8.11 -1.26
CA GLY A 51 -23.60 8.71 -1.67
C GLY A 51 -22.98 9.64 -0.62
N ALA A 52 -23.81 10.37 0.15
CA ALA A 52 -23.33 11.22 1.25
C ALA A 52 -22.71 10.40 2.38
N GLN A 53 -23.33 9.29 2.78
CA GLN A 53 -22.80 8.38 3.80
C GLN A 53 -21.51 7.69 3.35
N VAL A 54 -21.42 7.29 2.09
CA VAL A 54 -20.19 6.76 1.52
C VAL A 54 -19.09 7.83 1.52
N GLY A 55 -19.41 9.08 1.14
CA GLY A 55 -18.49 10.21 1.21
C GLY A 55 -17.97 10.46 2.63
N GLU A 56 -18.82 10.29 3.65
CA GLU A 56 -18.41 10.37 5.06
C GLU A 56 -17.38 9.29 5.41
N ILE A 57 -17.61 8.02 5.04
CA ILE A 57 -16.66 6.92 5.26
C ILE A 57 -15.31 7.23 4.58
N TYR A 58 -15.31 7.73 3.34
CA TYR A 58 -14.06 8.10 2.64
C TYR A 58 -13.37 9.31 3.28
N SER A 59 -14.13 10.25 3.87
CA SER A 59 -13.57 11.39 4.60
C SER A 59 -12.81 10.93 5.85
N PHE A 60 -13.37 9.99 6.62
CA PHE A 60 -12.67 9.34 7.74
C PHE A 60 -11.42 8.60 7.27
N ASN A 61 -11.50 7.83 6.17
CA ASN A 61 -10.33 7.16 5.58
C ASN A 61 -9.20 8.15 5.27
N SER A 62 -9.53 9.29 4.68
CA SER A 62 -8.55 10.32 4.33
C SER A 62 -7.94 10.98 5.56
N ALA A 63 -8.74 11.31 6.57
CA ALA A 63 -8.28 11.92 7.81
C ALA A 63 -7.32 10.99 8.58
N PHE A 64 -7.71 9.72 8.74
CA PHE A 64 -6.88 8.71 9.40
C PHE A 64 -5.58 8.44 8.63
N SER A 65 -5.63 8.41 7.29
CA SER A 65 -4.45 8.13 6.47
C SER A 65 -3.39 9.23 6.58
N LEU A 66 -3.76 10.48 6.75
CA LEU A 66 -2.82 11.58 7.01
C LEU A 66 -2.00 11.33 8.28
N ILE A 67 -2.68 10.99 9.38
CA ILE A 67 -2.03 10.74 10.67
C ILE A 67 -1.18 9.47 10.60
N ALA A 68 -1.75 8.39 10.09
CA ALA A 68 -1.07 7.10 10.05
C ALA A 68 0.14 7.09 9.11
N ASN A 69 0.10 7.82 7.99
CA ASN A 69 1.25 7.97 7.10
C ASN A 69 2.44 8.62 7.80
N LEU A 70 2.22 9.64 8.63
CA LEU A 70 3.29 10.26 9.43
C LEU A 70 3.89 9.26 10.43
N VAL A 71 3.04 8.50 11.13
CA VAL A 71 3.48 7.49 12.09
C VAL A 71 4.24 6.36 11.38
N TYR A 72 3.68 5.81 10.30
CA TYR A 72 4.29 4.72 9.55
C TYR A 72 5.62 5.12 8.90
N SER A 73 5.71 6.33 8.34
CA SER A 73 6.97 6.84 7.79
C SER A 73 8.06 6.88 8.86
N ASN A 74 7.76 7.43 10.05
CA ASN A 74 8.72 7.47 11.14
C ASN A 74 9.16 6.07 11.62
N ILE A 75 8.21 5.14 11.70
CA ILE A 75 8.51 3.74 12.07
C ILE A 75 9.36 3.08 10.98
N GLN A 76 8.96 3.19 9.71
CA GLN A 76 9.68 2.59 8.58
C GLN A 76 11.08 3.16 8.42
N ASP A 77 11.25 4.46 8.69
CA ASP A 77 12.56 5.09 8.68
C ASP A 77 13.49 4.52 9.75
N ARG A 78 12.96 4.15 10.91
CA ARG A 78 13.74 3.47 11.94
C ARG A 78 14.03 2.00 11.62
N LEU A 79 13.10 1.34 10.94
CA LEU A 79 13.23 -0.07 10.57
C LEU A 79 14.12 -0.30 9.35
N GLY A 80 14.29 0.70 8.48
CA GLY A 80 15.11 0.61 7.26
C GLY A 80 14.61 -0.45 6.29
N LEU A 81 15.37 -1.54 6.10
CA LEU A 81 15.00 -2.68 5.26
C LEU A 81 14.29 -3.81 6.02
N LYS A 82 14.04 -3.65 7.31
CA LYS A 82 13.28 -4.63 8.09
C LYS A 82 11.82 -4.65 7.65
N ARG A 83 11.26 -5.84 7.60
CA ARG A 83 9.90 -6.08 7.10
C ARG A 83 8.84 -6.10 8.21
N ASN A 84 9.22 -5.76 9.45
CA ASN A 84 8.33 -5.92 10.61
C ASN A 84 7.02 -5.14 10.45
N LEU A 85 7.09 -3.90 9.93
CA LEU A 85 5.89 -3.10 9.69
C LEU A 85 5.01 -3.72 8.58
N LEU A 86 5.62 -4.23 7.51
CA LEU A 86 4.89 -4.90 6.42
C LEU A 86 4.22 -6.18 6.90
N ILE A 87 4.91 -6.95 7.76
CA ILE A 87 4.34 -8.15 8.39
C ILE A 87 3.13 -7.78 9.27
N PHE A 88 3.24 -6.70 10.05
CA PHE A 88 2.12 -6.20 10.84
C PHE A 88 0.92 -5.83 9.97
N CYS A 89 1.15 -5.08 8.88
CA CYS A 89 0.09 -4.73 7.92
C CYS A 89 -0.52 -5.99 7.29
N ALA A 90 0.31 -6.96 6.86
CA ALA A 90 -0.17 -8.22 6.29
C ALA A 90 -0.99 -9.04 7.31
N CYS A 91 -0.60 -9.06 8.58
CA CYS A 91 -1.41 -9.67 9.64
C CYS A 91 -2.80 -9.02 9.75
N LEU A 92 -2.88 -7.69 9.70
CA LEU A 92 -4.17 -7.00 9.69
C LEU A 92 -5.00 -7.38 8.44
N GLN A 93 -4.37 -7.44 7.27
CA GLN A 93 -5.05 -7.79 6.01
C GLN A 93 -5.65 -9.19 6.02
N VAL A 94 -5.03 -10.16 6.71
CA VAL A 94 -5.58 -11.52 6.88
C VAL A 94 -6.99 -11.48 7.52
N PHE A 95 -7.24 -10.54 8.40
CA PHE A 95 -8.53 -10.39 9.08
C PHE A 95 -9.56 -9.59 8.28
N LEU A 96 -9.30 -9.22 7.03
CA LEU A 96 -10.21 -8.41 6.21
C LEU A 96 -11.61 -9.00 6.10
N GLY A 97 -11.74 -10.27 5.68
CA GLY A 97 -13.03 -10.97 5.54
C GLY A 97 -13.81 -11.03 6.86
N PRO A 98 -13.22 -11.57 7.94
CA PRO A 98 -13.85 -11.57 9.27
C PRO A 98 -14.22 -10.16 9.75
N PHE A 99 -13.34 -9.17 9.59
CA PHE A 99 -13.58 -7.80 10.00
C PHE A 99 -14.80 -7.20 9.28
N PHE A 100 -14.87 -7.35 7.95
CA PHE A 100 -16.01 -6.83 7.19
C PHE A 100 -17.31 -7.53 7.54
N THR A 101 -17.28 -8.86 7.66
CA THR A 101 -18.49 -9.67 7.85
C THR A 101 -19.04 -9.52 9.26
N PHE A 102 -18.19 -9.53 10.28
CA PHE A 102 -18.64 -9.64 11.69
C PHE A 102 -18.58 -8.31 12.47
N LEU A 103 -17.80 -7.34 12.00
CA LEU A 103 -17.62 -6.10 12.76
C LEU A 103 -18.04 -4.87 11.95
N PHE A 104 -17.46 -4.64 10.78
CA PHE A 104 -17.64 -3.39 10.03
C PHE A 104 -19.08 -3.18 9.56
N VAL A 105 -19.66 -4.17 8.89
CA VAL A 105 -21.05 -4.07 8.38
C VAL A 105 -22.08 -3.92 9.52
N PRO A 106 -22.08 -4.77 10.57
CA PRO A 106 -22.99 -4.59 11.69
C PRO A 106 -22.83 -3.23 12.37
N MET A 107 -21.60 -2.73 12.52
CA MET A 107 -21.37 -1.43 13.14
C MET A 107 -21.85 -0.27 12.28
N LEU A 108 -21.62 -0.30 10.95
CA LEU A 108 -22.12 0.74 10.04
C LEU A 108 -23.65 0.86 10.09
N HIS A 109 -24.37 -0.26 10.19
CA HIS A 109 -25.82 -0.26 10.30
C HIS A 109 -26.33 0.15 11.69
N ALA A 110 -25.56 -0.13 12.75
CA ALA A 110 -25.92 0.29 14.11
C ALA A 110 -25.66 1.78 14.36
N ASN A 111 -24.48 2.26 13.92
CA ASN A 111 -24.06 3.65 14.02
C ASN A 111 -23.03 3.94 12.94
N LEU A 112 -23.41 4.74 11.95
CA LEU A 112 -22.58 5.05 10.79
C LEU A 112 -21.24 5.68 11.20
N GLU A 113 -21.28 6.67 12.09
CA GLU A 113 -20.07 7.41 12.51
C GLU A 113 -19.06 6.49 13.22
N LEU A 114 -19.52 5.68 14.16
CA LEU A 114 -18.66 4.73 14.86
C LEU A 114 -18.15 3.63 13.93
N GLY A 115 -18.99 3.12 13.04
CA GLY A 115 -18.60 2.14 12.03
C GLY A 115 -17.57 2.72 11.06
N ALA A 116 -17.80 3.93 10.56
CA ALA A 116 -16.88 4.65 9.69
C ALA A 116 -15.53 4.92 10.38
N LEU A 117 -15.56 5.36 11.65
CA LEU A 117 -14.35 5.63 12.43
C LEU A 117 -13.49 4.37 12.62
N ILE A 118 -14.09 3.28 13.10
CA ILE A 118 -13.37 2.01 13.35
C ILE A 118 -12.93 1.37 12.04
N GLY A 119 -13.80 1.39 11.02
CA GLY A 119 -13.49 0.88 9.69
C GLY A 119 -12.34 1.64 9.05
N SER A 120 -12.37 2.96 9.12
CA SER A 120 -11.32 3.81 8.57
C SER A 120 -9.98 3.64 9.29
N CYS A 121 -10.01 3.49 10.61
CA CYS A 121 -8.80 3.17 11.37
C CYS A 121 -8.19 1.85 10.88
N TYR A 122 -9.00 0.80 10.78
CA TYR A 122 -8.54 -0.50 10.29
C TYR A 122 -8.02 -0.45 8.85
N LEU A 123 -8.81 0.11 7.92
CA LEU A 123 -8.45 0.19 6.50
C LEU A 123 -7.19 1.01 6.27
N THR A 124 -7.04 2.08 7.04
CA THR A 124 -5.85 2.92 6.99
C THR A 124 -4.61 2.16 7.41
N LEU A 125 -4.65 1.46 8.54
CA LEU A 125 -3.52 0.70 9.04
C LEU A 125 -3.20 -0.52 8.17
N ALA A 126 -4.21 -1.18 7.62
CA ALA A 126 -4.00 -2.37 6.82
C ALA A 126 -3.59 -2.08 5.38
N TYR A 127 -4.12 -1.02 4.75
CA TYR A 127 -3.98 -0.77 3.31
C TYR A 127 -3.50 0.63 2.96
N LEU A 128 -4.21 1.69 3.36
CA LEU A 128 -3.97 3.05 2.86
C LEU A 128 -2.57 3.57 3.22
N SER A 129 -2.17 3.39 4.48
CA SER A 129 -0.83 3.77 4.93
C SER A 129 0.22 2.66 4.74
N ALA A 130 -0.21 1.42 4.51
CA ALA A 130 0.70 0.33 4.18
C ALA A 130 1.28 0.45 2.76
N SER A 131 0.49 0.93 1.79
CA SER A 131 0.93 1.06 0.39
C SER A 131 2.25 1.82 0.23
N PRO A 132 2.39 3.07 0.72
CA PRO A 132 3.65 3.78 0.62
C PRO A 132 4.80 3.09 1.36
N MET A 133 4.52 2.26 2.37
CA MET A 133 5.56 1.51 3.08
C MET A 133 6.11 0.36 2.24
N PHE A 134 5.24 -0.38 1.54
CA PHE A 134 5.66 -1.40 0.57
C PHE A 134 6.49 -0.79 -0.57
N GLU A 135 6.09 0.38 -1.06
CA GLU A 135 6.82 1.10 -2.09
C GLU A 135 8.17 1.62 -1.59
N ALA A 136 8.21 2.24 -0.42
CA ALA A 136 9.43 2.76 0.18
C ALA A 136 10.46 1.65 0.47
N LEU A 137 10.02 0.49 0.98
CA LEU A 137 10.91 -0.65 1.18
C LEU A 137 11.46 -1.16 -0.15
N THR A 138 10.62 -1.29 -1.17
CA THR A 138 11.01 -1.75 -2.50
C THR A 138 11.98 -0.77 -3.16
N GLU A 139 11.76 0.53 -2.99
CA GLU A 139 12.63 1.58 -3.51
C GLU A 139 14.00 1.57 -2.82
N ARG A 140 14.05 1.49 -1.50
CA ARG A 140 15.30 1.36 -0.74
C ARG A 140 16.07 0.09 -1.13
N ALA A 141 15.35 -1.04 -1.26
CA ALA A 141 15.96 -2.29 -1.72
C ALA A 141 16.48 -2.19 -3.15
N SER A 142 15.80 -1.47 -4.04
CA SER A 142 16.22 -1.30 -5.43
C SER A 142 17.57 -0.59 -5.55
N ARG A 143 17.76 0.47 -4.80
CA ARG A 143 19.04 1.21 -4.73
C ARG A 143 20.16 0.33 -4.18
N ARG A 144 19.84 -0.50 -3.19
CA ARG A 144 20.83 -1.30 -2.48
C ARG A 144 21.26 -2.56 -3.25
N PHE A 145 20.29 -3.23 -3.89
CA PHE A 145 20.53 -4.50 -4.59
C PHE A 145 20.56 -4.36 -6.12
N ASN A 146 20.75 -3.13 -6.59
CA ASN A 146 20.99 -2.79 -7.98
C ASN A 146 19.96 -3.36 -8.97
N TYR A 147 18.68 -3.07 -8.73
CA TYR A 147 17.60 -3.32 -9.68
C TYR A 147 16.74 -2.06 -9.88
N GLN A 148 15.94 -2.03 -10.94
CA GLN A 148 15.09 -0.87 -11.24
C GLN A 148 13.81 -0.91 -10.40
N TYR A 149 13.58 0.11 -9.55
CA TYR A 149 12.35 0.26 -8.76
C TYR A 149 11.09 0.21 -9.62
N GLY A 150 11.06 0.98 -10.72
CA GLY A 150 9.89 1.04 -11.61
C GLY A 150 9.48 -0.32 -12.17
N SER A 151 10.44 -1.19 -12.46
CA SER A 151 10.16 -2.56 -12.91
C SER A 151 9.51 -3.42 -11.81
N ALA A 152 9.93 -3.27 -10.56
CA ALA A 152 9.32 -3.98 -9.43
C ALA A 152 7.93 -3.41 -9.11
N ARG A 153 7.78 -2.07 -9.13
CA ARG A 153 6.51 -1.38 -8.89
C ARG A 153 5.43 -1.71 -9.94
N ALA A 154 5.83 -1.92 -11.19
CA ALA A 154 4.92 -2.31 -12.28
C ALA A 154 4.17 -3.62 -11.98
N TRP A 155 4.77 -4.56 -11.26
CA TRP A 155 4.09 -5.79 -10.81
C TRP A 155 2.93 -5.50 -9.86
N GLY A 156 3.02 -4.45 -9.04
CA GLY A 156 1.91 -4.00 -8.20
C GLY A 156 0.72 -3.51 -9.02
N SER A 157 0.97 -2.65 -10.01
CA SER A 157 -0.09 -2.18 -10.93
C SER A 157 -0.72 -3.34 -11.72
N PHE A 158 0.09 -4.30 -12.16
CA PHE A 158 -0.40 -5.50 -12.83
C PHE A 158 -1.28 -6.34 -11.88
N GLY A 159 -0.83 -6.57 -10.64
CA GLY A 159 -1.60 -7.30 -9.63
C GLY A 159 -2.95 -6.64 -9.33
N TYR A 160 -2.96 -5.31 -9.17
CA TYR A 160 -4.20 -4.55 -8.97
C TYR A 160 -5.14 -4.69 -10.16
N ALA A 161 -4.65 -4.49 -11.39
CA ALA A 161 -5.46 -4.55 -12.60
C ALA A 161 -6.09 -5.94 -12.80
N VAL A 162 -5.31 -7.01 -12.65
CA VAL A 162 -5.82 -8.39 -12.78
C VAL A 162 -6.86 -8.69 -11.70
N SER A 163 -6.60 -8.31 -10.45
CA SER A 163 -7.54 -8.55 -9.35
C SER A 163 -8.82 -7.74 -9.50
N ALA A 164 -8.75 -6.49 -9.99
CA ALA A 164 -9.93 -5.67 -10.27
C ALA A 164 -10.82 -6.29 -11.37
N LEU A 165 -10.21 -6.85 -12.42
CA LEU A 165 -10.94 -7.59 -13.45
C LEU A 165 -11.65 -8.83 -12.86
N LEU A 166 -10.94 -9.61 -12.04
CA LEU A 166 -11.52 -10.80 -11.40
C LEU A 166 -12.61 -10.40 -10.39
N ALA A 167 -12.46 -9.27 -9.71
CA ALA A 167 -13.44 -8.75 -8.77
C ALA A 167 -14.81 -8.55 -9.41
N GLY A 168 -14.87 -8.09 -10.66
CA GLY A 168 -16.13 -7.94 -11.40
C GLY A 168 -16.89 -9.25 -11.53
N PHE A 169 -16.21 -10.36 -11.85
CA PHE A 169 -16.84 -11.67 -11.91
C PHE A 169 -17.30 -12.18 -10.53
N VAL A 170 -16.46 -12.03 -9.52
CA VAL A 170 -16.78 -12.45 -8.14
C VAL A 170 -17.95 -11.62 -7.58
N PHE A 171 -18.00 -10.34 -7.87
CA PHE A 171 -19.06 -9.44 -7.41
C PHE A 171 -20.44 -9.85 -7.90
N THR A 172 -20.55 -10.39 -9.13
CA THR A 172 -21.82 -10.88 -9.67
C THR A 172 -22.32 -12.16 -9.01
N ILE A 173 -21.41 -12.98 -8.46
CA ILE A 173 -21.74 -14.24 -7.77
C ILE A 173 -22.10 -13.94 -6.31
N ASN A 174 -21.15 -13.39 -5.56
CA ASN A 174 -21.34 -12.97 -4.16
C ASN A 174 -20.33 -11.88 -3.79
N PRO A 175 -20.81 -10.64 -3.59
CA PRO A 175 -19.95 -9.52 -3.27
C PRO A 175 -19.11 -9.68 -1.99
N SER A 176 -19.64 -10.41 -0.99
CA SER A 176 -18.92 -10.63 0.27
C SER A 176 -17.68 -11.50 0.10
N LEU A 177 -17.62 -12.33 -0.95
CA LEU A 177 -16.43 -13.15 -1.26
C LEU A 177 -15.19 -12.31 -1.57
N LEU A 178 -15.35 -11.07 -2.05
CA LEU A 178 -14.23 -10.19 -2.35
C LEU A 178 -13.33 -9.97 -1.13
N PHE A 179 -13.94 -9.78 0.04
CA PHE A 179 -13.19 -9.58 1.29
C PHE A 179 -12.50 -10.86 1.76
N TRP A 180 -13.14 -12.02 1.59
CA TRP A 180 -12.56 -13.32 1.93
C TRP A 180 -11.41 -13.70 1.00
N ILE A 181 -11.54 -13.42 -0.30
CA ILE A 181 -10.45 -13.61 -1.26
C ILE A 181 -9.29 -12.66 -0.94
N GLY A 182 -9.58 -11.40 -0.58
CA GLY A 182 -8.58 -10.45 -0.10
C GLY A 182 -7.82 -10.99 1.11
N SER A 183 -8.52 -11.58 2.10
CA SER A 183 -7.88 -12.27 3.23
C SER A 183 -7.02 -13.45 2.79
N ALA A 184 -7.47 -14.27 1.85
CA ALA A 184 -6.70 -15.40 1.36
C ALA A 184 -5.40 -14.97 0.65
N ILE A 185 -5.47 -13.91 -0.17
CA ILE A 185 -4.28 -13.32 -0.79
C ILE A 185 -3.33 -12.76 0.28
N ALA A 186 -3.88 -12.13 1.34
CA ALA A 186 -3.09 -11.61 2.45
C ALA A 186 -2.38 -12.72 3.24
N VAL A 187 -2.98 -13.91 3.39
CA VAL A 187 -2.30 -15.07 3.96
C VAL A 187 -1.08 -15.45 3.14
N VAL A 188 -1.21 -15.48 1.80
CA VAL A 188 -0.08 -15.76 0.91
C VAL A 188 0.99 -14.68 1.05
N LEU A 189 0.61 -13.40 1.08
CA LEU A 189 1.53 -12.29 1.30
C LEU A 189 2.27 -12.43 2.64
N LEU A 190 1.55 -12.74 3.72
CA LEU A 190 2.14 -12.93 5.05
C LEU A 190 3.17 -14.08 5.04
N LEU A 191 2.84 -15.21 4.43
CA LEU A 191 3.76 -16.33 4.29
C LEU A 191 5.00 -15.96 3.46
N LEU A 192 4.85 -15.22 2.38
CA LEU A 192 5.97 -14.71 1.59
C LEU A 192 6.86 -13.77 2.40
N LEU A 193 6.29 -12.86 3.18
CA LEU A 193 7.05 -11.93 4.03
C LEU A 193 7.83 -12.64 5.14
N LEU A 194 7.25 -13.71 5.70
CA LEU A 194 7.87 -14.48 6.79
C LEU A 194 8.95 -15.44 6.28
N PHE A 195 8.66 -16.19 5.22
CA PHE A 195 9.51 -17.30 4.79
C PHE A 195 10.44 -16.96 3.62
N TRP A 196 10.02 -16.08 2.73
CA TRP A 196 10.83 -15.70 1.58
C TRP A 196 11.55 -14.36 1.79
N ASN A 197 12.58 -14.39 2.62
CA ASN A 197 13.44 -13.24 2.84
C ASN A 197 14.84 -13.50 2.27
N PRO A 198 15.20 -12.90 1.11
CA PRO A 198 16.54 -13.05 0.54
C PRO A 198 17.64 -12.38 1.40
N VAL A 199 17.27 -11.46 2.31
CA VAL A 199 18.19 -10.82 3.26
C VAL A 199 18.34 -11.69 4.53
N ARG A 200 18.51 -13.01 4.38
CA ARG A 200 18.61 -13.93 5.52
C ARG A 200 19.97 -13.88 6.23
N ASN A 201 20.98 -13.30 5.60
CA ASN A 201 22.33 -13.25 6.17
C ASN A 201 22.43 -12.11 7.19
N LYS A 202 22.53 -12.46 8.50
CA LYS A 202 22.59 -11.51 9.61
C LYS A 202 23.75 -10.51 9.47
N GLU A 203 24.88 -10.93 8.90
CA GLU A 203 26.03 -10.05 8.65
C GLU A 203 25.72 -8.96 7.62
N THR A 204 25.01 -9.33 6.55
CA THR A 204 24.59 -8.38 5.52
C THR A 204 23.63 -7.35 6.10
N VAL A 205 22.65 -7.78 6.91
CA VAL A 205 21.70 -6.89 7.59
C VAL A 205 22.43 -5.96 8.56
N ALA A 206 23.33 -6.50 9.40
CA ALA A 206 24.05 -5.71 10.39
C ALA A 206 24.98 -4.66 9.75
N ARG A 207 25.67 -5.00 8.67
CA ARG A 207 26.47 -4.02 7.90
C ARG A 207 25.60 -2.89 7.37
N PHE A 208 24.41 -3.23 6.84
CA PHE A 208 23.50 -2.26 6.29
C PHE A 208 22.85 -1.36 7.34
N GLU A 209 22.52 -1.91 8.51
CA GLU A 209 22.03 -1.13 9.65
C GLU A 209 23.08 -0.11 10.10
N ASN A 210 24.34 -0.53 10.24
CA ASN A 210 25.43 0.34 10.66
C ASN A 210 25.71 1.46 9.64
N GLU A 211 25.62 1.17 8.34
CA GLU A 211 25.78 2.20 7.29
C GLU A 211 24.60 3.19 7.30
N MET A 212 23.34 2.73 7.48
CA MET A 212 22.18 3.61 7.57
C MET A 212 22.21 4.49 8.83
N VAL A 213 22.71 3.96 9.94
CA VAL A 213 22.92 4.76 11.16
C VAL A 213 23.96 5.86 10.89
N ARG A 214 25.08 5.52 10.25
CA ARG A 214 26.11 6.49 9.88
C ARG A 214 25.62 7.55 8.88
N GLU A 215 24.86 7.15 7.85
CA GLU A 215 24.24 8.09 6.91
C GLU A 215 23.25 9.02 7.61
N ARG A 216 22.50 8.51 8.59
CA ARG A 216 21.58 9.33 9.42
C ARG A 216 22.33 10.30 10.34
N GLU A 217 23.40 9.86 10.95
CA GLU A 217 24.23 10.72 11.81
C GLU A 217 24.87 11.84 11.00
N ASN A 218 25.31 11.54 9.78
CA ASN A 218 25.91 12.49 8.85
C ASN A 218 24.87 13.39 8.16
N SER A 219 23.61 12.98 8.06
CA SER A 219 22.51 13.67 7.35
C SER A 219 21.44 14.21 8.28
N LYS A 220 21.71 14.47 9.57
CA LYS A 220 20.72 15.12 10.42
C LYS A 220 20.41 16.52 9.84
N PRO A 221 19.30 16.68 9.08
CA PRO A 221 18.91 17.99 8.60
C PRO A 221 18.56 18.81 9.83
N GLY A 222 19.20 19.94 10.00
CA GLY A 222 18.81 20.91 11.01
C GLY A 222 17.37 21.37 10.72
N SER A 223 16.65 21.82 11.74
CA SER A 223 15.29 22.37 11.56
C SER A 223 15.27 23.50 10.51
N ARG A 224 16.39 24.18 10.29
CA ARG A 224 16.56 25.20 9.24
C ARG A 224 16.64 24.60 7.83
N ASP A 225 17.21 23.42 7.68
CA ASP A 225 17.32 22.75 6.36
C ASP A 225 15.95 22.27 5.92
N PHE A 226 15.13 21.80 6.85
CA PHE A 226 13.73 21.44 6.58
C PHE A 226 12.93 22.67 6.07
N LEU A 227 13.08 23.84 6.68
CA LEU A 227 12.43 25.07 6.22
C LEU A 227 12.96 25.56 4.87
N ASN A 228 14.24 25.30 4.56
CA ASN A 228 14.82 25.68 3.29
C ASN A 228 14.27 24.84 2.11
N VAL A 229 13.79 23.63 2.35
CA VAL A 229 13.13 22.80 1.34
C VAL A 229 11.87 23.50 0.81
N PHE A 230 11.11 24.19 1.66
CA PHE A 230 9.93 24.95 1.25
C PHE A 230 10.23 26.19 0.38
N LYS A 231 11.50 26.62 0.30
CA LYS A 231 11.93 27.73 -0.57
C LYS A 231 12.23 27.28 -2.00
N VAL A 232 12.30 25.98 -2.24
CA VAL A 232 12.60 25.42 -3.57
C VAL A 232 11.36 25.51 -4.43
N ARG A 233 11.39 26.36 -5.46
CA ARG A 233 10.26 26.60 -6.39
C ARG A 233 9.77 25.29 -7.05
N SER A 234 10.68 24.45 -7.52
CA SER A 234 10.35 23.18 -8.16
C SER A 234 9.56 22.23 -7.25
N LEU A 235 9.75 22.33 -5.93
CA LEU A 235 8.96 21.54 -4.97
C LEU A 235 7.48 21.96 -5.02
N TRP A 236 7.20 23.25 -5.07
CA TRP A 236 5.83 23.75 -5.14
C TRP A 236 5.17 23.44 -6.48
N GLU A 237 5.91 23.55 -7.59
CA GLU A 237 5.41 23.18 -8.91
C GLU A 237 4.99 21.72 -8.96
N ILE A 238 5.82 20.81 -8.43
CA ILE A 238 5.52 19.38 -8.31
C ILE A 238 4.36 19.13 -7.33
N ALA A 239 4.37 19.80 -6.17
CA ALA A 239 3.32 19.64 -5.16
C ALA A 239 1.95 20.05 -5.69
N ILE A 240 1.87 21.20 -6.36
CA ILE A 240 0.63 21.70 -7.00
C ILE A 240 0.16 20.70 -8.05
N PHE A 241 1.04 20.24 -8.94
CA PHE A 241 0.70 19.24 -9.96
C PHE A 241 0.17 17.95 -9.32
N LEU A 242 0.82 17.44 -8.28
CA LEU A 242 0.39 16.22 -7.58
C LEU A 242 -0.95 16.41 -6.88
N VAL A 243 -1.21 17.57 -6.26
CA VAL A 243 -2.50 17.87 -5.62
C VAL A 243 -3.61 17.89 -6.67
N PHE A 244 -3.44 18.61 -7.77
CA PHE A 244 -4.46 18.68 -8.82
C PHE A 244 -4.68 17.32 -9.49
N SER A 245 -3.61 16.62 -9.87
CA SER A 245 -3.70 15.30 -10.50
C SER A 245 -4.29 14.27 -9.54
N GLY A 246 -3.87 14.26 -8.28
CA GLY A 246 -4.40 13.35 -7.26
C GLY A 246 -5.86 13.62 -6.93
N THR A 247 -6.25 14.89 -6.78
CA THR A 247 -7.65 15.28 -6.56
C THR A 247 -8.53 14.87 -7.74
N PHE A 248 -8.08 15.16 -8.96
CA PHE A 248 -8.80 14.75 -10.17
C PHE A 248 -8.97 13.23 -10.24
N TYR A 249 -7.88 12.47 -10.01
CA TYR A 249 -7.93 11.01 -9.97
C TYR A 249 -8.90 10.50 -8.89
N THR A 250 -8.84 11.05 -7.69
CA THR A 250 -9.70 10.64 -6.58
C THR A 250 -11.17 10.93 -6.86
N ILE A 251 -11.49 12.12 -7.40
CA ILE A 251 -12.87 12.47 -7.79
C ILE A 251 -13.36 11.52 -8.89
N PHE A 252 -12.50 11.25 -9.88
CA PHE A 252 -12.87 10.37 -10.99
C PHE A 252 -13.09 8.93 -10.52
N ASP A 253 -12.19 8.39 -9.68
CA ASP A 253 -12.26 7.03 -9.14
C ASP A 253 -13.47 6.84 -8.20
N GLN A 254 -13.84 7.88 -7.45
CA GLN A 254 -14.90 7.79 -6.43
C GLN A 254 -16.28 8.27 -6.91
N GLN A 255 -16.36 9.05 -7.98
CA GLN A 255 -17.63 9.68 -8.39
C GLN A 255 -18.16 9.21 -9.76
N MET A 256 -17.33 8.55 -10.58
CA MET A 256 -17.73 8.17 -11.95
C MET A 256 -18.43 6.83 -12.05
N PHE A 257 -18.53 6.08 -10.95
CA PHE A 257 -19.32 4.85 -10.91
C PHE A 257 -20.49 5.04 -9.95
N PRO A 258 -21.70 5.32 -10.49
CA PRO A 258 -22.93 5.40 -9.68
C PRO A 258 -23.35 4.02 -9.15
#